data_b833a90f741feb0c259006092b97a3fa
#
_entry.id   b833a90f741feb0c259006092b97a3fa
#
_cell.length_a   1.000
_cell.length_b   1.000
_cell.length_c   1.000
_cell.angle_alpha   90.00
_cell.angle_beta   90.00
_cell.angle_gamma   90.00
#
_symmetry.space_group_name_H-M   'P 1'
#
loop_
_entity.id
_entity.type
_entity.pdbx_description
1 polymer ?
#
loop_
_entity_poly.entity_id
_entity_poly.type
_entity_poly.pdbx_seq_one_letter_code
_entity_poly.pdbx_strand_id
1 'polypeptide(L)'
;MDLDFLNALLWKAVNLDSLHSLELDGAGYYNSICFWRNFNPPRTIYSSLISDGEINLLEGIEIKELLYWIYVLSPEYLNVHIEGDKRAAIEIESYLIYNYPSFFNNGLVTNDNIKILKELRRIVFDDDTLIALLKRKQLRMKSKLSVFRNYLTLRESIAEKWN
;
A
#
# COMPACT_ATOMS: atom_id res chain seq x y z
N MET A 1 3.99 -6.28 5.72
CA MET A 1 5.20 -6.67 4.96
C MET A 1 5.85 -5.48 4.27
N ASP A 2 5.24 -4.82 3.27
CA ASP A 2 5.88 -3.70 2.55
C ASP A 2 6.25 -2.51 3.47
N LEU A 3 5.37 -2.15 4.40
CA LEU A 3 5.65 -1.08 5.36
C LEU A 3 6.74 -1.46 6.36
N ASP A 4 6.79 -2.71 6.78
CA ASP A 4 7.81 -3.22 7.71
C ASP A 4 9.18 -3.22 7.04
N PHE A 5 9.24 -3.61 5.77
CA PHE A 5 10.45 -3.51 4.96
C PHE A 5 10.92 -2.05 4.81
N LEU A 6 10.02 -1.12 4.47
CA LEU A 6 10.36 0.31 4.38
C LEU A 6 10.81 0.88 5.73
N ASN A 7 10.15 0.49 6.81
CA ASN A 7 10.56 0.87 8.16
C ASN A 7 11.98 0.40 8.44
N ALA A 8 12.26 -0.89 8.18
CA ALA A 8 13.57 -1.48 8.40
C ALA A 8 14.66 -0.83 7.52
N LEU A 9 14.37 -0.60 6.23
CA LEU A 9 15.31 0.02 5.29
C LEU A 9 15.64 1.47 5.69
N LEU A 10 14.66 2.24 6.17
CA LEU A 10 14.85 3.63 6.61
C LEU A 10 15.53 3.74 7.98
N TRP A 11 15.47 2.71 8.79
CA TRP A 11 16.25 2.62 10.02
C TRP A 11 17.68 2.22 9.65
N LYS A 12 18.53 3.19 9.38
CA LYS A 12 19.95 3.03 8.96
C LYS A 12 20.79 2.08 9.83
N ALA A 13 20.29 1.70 11.00
CA ALA A 13 20.96 0.82 11.95
C ALA A 13 20.63 -0.68 11.79
N VAL A 14 19.74 -1.03 10.88
CA VAL A 14 19.34 -2.43 10.73
C VAL A 14 20.44 -3.23 10.06
N ASN A 15 20.86 -4.32 10.69
CA ASN A 15 21.79 -5.22 10.06
C ASN A 15 21.13 -5.97 8.89
N LEU A 16 21.95 -6.52 8.01
CA LEU A 16 21.47 -7.21 6.81
C LEU A 16 20.57 -8.41 7.16
N ASP A 17 20.83 -9.08 8.29
CA ASP A 17 20.09 -10.25 8.74
C ASP A 17 18.65 -9.91 9.13
N SER A 18 18.41 -8.72 9.71
CA SER A 18 17.06 -8.26 10.03
C SER A 18 16.21 -7.98 8.78
N LEU A 19 16.82 -7.48 7.70
CA LEU A 19 16.14 -7.33 6.42
C LEU A 19 15.90 -8.68 5.74
N HIS A 20 16.85 -9.60 5.87
CA HIS A 20 16.75 -10.95 5.32
C HIS A 20 15.67 -11.79 6.00
N SER A 21 15.41 -11.55 7.30
CA SER A 21 14.35 -12.24 8.04
C SER A 21 12.94 -11.95 7.55
N LEU A 22 12.76 -10.97 6.65
CA LEU A 22 11.47 -10.66 6.03
C LEU A 22 11.09 -11.60 4.87
N GLU A 23 11.93 -12.61 4.57
CA GLU A 23 11.68 -13.65 3.57
C GLU A 23 11.18 -13.14 2.21
N LEU A 24 11.72 -12.01 1.76
CA LEU A 24 11.41 -11.45 0.45
C LEU A 24 12.40 -11.97 -0.59
N ASP A 25 11.90 -12.32 -1.77
CA ASP A 25 12.74 -12.50 -2.96
C ASP A 25 13.15 -11.14 -3.58
N GLY A 26 14.00 -11.16 -4.61
CA GLY A 26 14.45 -9.93 -5.25
C GLY A 26 13.32 -9.08 -5.81
N ALA A 27 12.29 -9.69 -6.38
CA ALA A 27 11.09 -9.02 -6.83
C ALA A 27 10.28 -8.46 -5.65
N GLY A 28 10.27 -9.14 -4.52
CA GLY A 28 9.64 -8.69 -3.28
C GLY A 28 10.24 -7.40 -2.73
N TYR A 29 11.57 -7.24 -2.77
CA TYR A 29 12.23 -6.00 -2.37
C TYR A 29 11.89 -4.82 -3.26
N TYR A 30 11.92 -5.03 -4.58
CA TYR A 30 11.49 -4.03 -5.55
C TYR A 30 10.03 -3.65 -5.36
N ASN A 31 9.15 -4.65 -5.22
CA ASN A 31 7.72 -4.44 -5.04
C ASN A 31 7.40 -3.67 -3.75
N SER A 32 8.15 -3.90 -2.68
CA SER A 32 7.96 -3.15 -1.43
C SER A 32 8.26 -1.65 -1.58
N ILE A 33 9.12 -1.27 -2.52
CA ILE A 33 9.53 0.11 -2.77
C ILE A 33 8.71 0.75 -3.88
N CYS A 34 8.58 0.07 -5.02
CA CYS A 34 8.09 0.65 -6.28
C CYS A 34 6.66 0.19 -6.64
N PHE A 35 6.08 -0.75 -5.91
CA PHE A 35 4.74 -1.26 -6.22
C PHE A 35 3.65 -0.56 -5.41
N TRP A 36 2.42 -0.61 -5.94
CA TRP A 36 1.19 -0.19 -5.27
C TRP A 36 0.08 -1.19 -5.57
N ARG A 37 -0.95 -1.22 -4.73
CA ARG A 37 -2.10 -2.09 -4.93
C ARG A 37 -3.37 -1.26 -5.01
N ASN A 38 -4.19 -1.55 -6.01
CA ASN A 38 -5.53 -1.01 -6.11
C ASN A 38 -6.47 -1.73 -5.14
N PHE A 39 -7.49 -1.03 -4.69
CA PHE A 39 -8.55 -1.59 -3.90
C PHE A 39 -9.88 -1.30 -4.59
N ASN A 40 -10.54 -2.37 -5.05
CA ASN A 40 -11.86 -2.30 -5.67
C ASN A 40 -12.81 -3.19 -4.85
N PRO A 41 -13.56 -2.63 -3.91
CA PRO A 41 -14.55 -3.41 -3.18
C PRO A 41 -15.64 -3.88 -4.14
N PRO A 42 -16.16 -5.11 -3.97
CA PRO A 42 -17.26 -5.61 -4.79
C PRO A 42 -18.51 -4.75 -4.53
N ARG A 43 -18.99 -4.08 -5.57
CA ARG A 43 -20.14 -3.16 -5.50
C ARG A 43 -21.42 -3.76 -6.04
N THR A 44 -21.38 -4.96 -6.60
CA THR A 44 -22.49 -5.57 -7.34
C THR A 44 -23.78 -5.61 -6.52
N ILE A 45 -23.71 -6.09 -5.27
CA ILE A 45 -24.90 -6.18 -4.39
C ILE A 45 -25.46 -4.79 -4.08
N TYR A 46 -24.60 -3.84 -3.73
CA TYR A 46 -25.04 -2.47 -3.45
C TYR A 46 -25.66 -1.79 -4.67
N SER A 47 -25.08 -2.00 -5.85
CA SER A 47 -25.60 -1.45 -7.10
C SER A 47 -26.96 -2.06 -7.44
N SER A 48 -27.17 -3.37 -7.20
CA SER A 48 -28.47 -4.01 -7.37
C SER A 48 -29.52 -3.44 -6.42
N LEU A 49 -29.19 -3.32 -5.13
CA LEU A 49 -30.11 -2.72 -4.13
C LEU A 49 -30.55 -1.30 -4.50
N ILE A 50 -29.66 -0.52 -5.12
CA ILE A 50 -29.99 0.82 -5.61
C ILE A 50 -30.88 0.75 -6.85
N SER A 51 -30.47 -0.03 -7.87
CA SER A 51 -31.16 -0.12 -9.17
C SER A 51 -32.59 -0.68 -9.05
N ASP A 52 -32.75 -1.64 -8.15
CA ASP A 52 -34.04 -2.31 -7.95
C ASP A 52 -34.93 -1.56 -6.93
N GLY A 53 -34.43 -0.47 -6.36
CA GLY A 53 -35.13 0.32 -5.36
C GLY A 53 -35.24 -0.33 -3.97
N GLU A 54 -34.68 -1.53 -3.83
CA GLU A 54 -34.75 -2.34 -2.60
C GLU A 54 -34.07 -1.67 -1.41
N ILE A 55 -33.13 -0.78 -1.64
CA ILE A 55 -32.48 0.00 -0.56
C ILE A 55 -33.51 0.78 0.25
N ASN A 56 -34.66 1.13 -0.35
CA ASN A 56 -35.74 1.84 0.35
C ASN A 56 -36.54 0.94 1.29
N LEU A 57 -36.47 -0.39 1.07
CA LEU A 57 -37.13 -1.40 1.91
C LEU A 57 -36.32 -1.70 3.18
N LEU A 58 -35.05 -1.31 3.21
CA LEU A 58 -34.23 -1.47 4.43
C LEU A 58 -34.79 -0.58 5.54
N GLU A 59 -35.14 -1.20 6.65
CA GLU A 59 -35.56 -0.49 7.84
C GLU A 59 -34.34 0.12 8.53
N GLY A 60 -34.45 1.42 8.88
CA GLY A 60 -33.42 2.15 9.59
C GLY A 60 -32.51 3.00 8.72
N ILE A 61 -32.51 4.30 9.01
CA ILE A 61 -31.64 5.29 8.33
C ILE A 61 -30.16 4.93 8.52
N GLU A 62 -29.79 4.44 9.70
CA GLU A 62 -28.40 4.09 10.03
C GLU A 62 -27.81 3.02 9.11
N ILE A 63 -28.59 2.02 8.69
CA ILE A 63 -28.10 0.96 7.79
C ILE A 63 -27.85 1.52 6.40
N LYS A 64 -28.73 2.37 5.89
CA LYS A 64 -28.60 3.03 4.59
C LYS A 64 -27.36 3.92 4.56
N GLU A 65 -27.13 4.70 5.60
CA GLU A 65 -25.94 5.55 5.75
C GLU A 65 -24.66 4.72 5.82
N LEU A 66 -24.64 3.62 6.59
CA LEU A 66 -23.49 2.73 6.67
C LEU A 66 -23.17 2.07 5.32
N LEU A 67 -24.17 1.63 4.57
CA LEU A 67 -23.99 1.08 3.23
C LEU A 67 -23.44 2.14 2.28
N TYR A 68 -23.95 3.38 2.33
CA TYR A 68 -23.43 4.48 1.53
C TYR A 68 -21.96 4.78 1.88
N TRP A 69 -21.62 4.82 3.17
CA TRP A 69 -20.26 4.99 3.62
C TRP A 69 -19.31 3.90 3.11
N ILE A 70 -19.73 2.64 3.17
CA ILE A 70 -18.89 1.51 2.76
C ILE A 70 -18.70 1.44 1.25
N TYR A 71 -19.78 1.61 0.48
CA TYR A 71 -19.75 1.34 -0.95
C TYR A 71 -19.49 2.57 -1.82
N VAL A 72 -19.65 3.76 -1.28
CA VAL A 72 -19.46 5.01 -2.02
C VAL A 72 -18.32 5.83 -1.41
N LEU A 73 -18.50 6.36 -0.21
CA LEU A 73 -17.55 7.33 0.35
C LEU A 73 -16.19 6.75 0.72
N SER A 74 -16.17 5.60 1.42
CA SER A 74 -14.88 5.01 1.84
C SER A 74 -14.00 4.57 0.67
N PRO A 75 -14.52 3.95 -0.41
CA PRO A 75 -13.74 3.66 -1.60
C PRO A 75 -13.21 4.89 -2.31
N GLU A 76 -13.99 5.97 -2.40
CA GLU A 76 -13.53 7.23 -3.00
C GLU A 76 -12.40 7.85 -2.19
N TYR A 77 -12.56 7.90 -0.87
CA TYR A 77 -11.53 8.41 0.03
C TYR A 77 -10.26 7.54 0.00
N LEU A 78 -10.41 6.22 -0.01
CA LEU A 78 -9.29 5.29 -0.12
C LEU A 78 -8.53 5.43 -1.45
N ASN A 79 -9.24 5.69 -2.56
CA ASN A 79 -8.62 5.91 -3.87
C ASN A 79 -7.66 7.12 -3.89
N VAL A 80 -7.97 8.18 -3.16
CA VAL A 80 -7.06 9.33 -3.01
C VAL A 80 -5.73 8.92 -2.40
N HIS A 81 -5.78 8.05 -1.38
CA HIS A 81 -4.58 7.54 -0.72
C HIS A 81 -3.81 6.52 -1.58
N ILE A 82 -4.52 5.69 -2.34
CA ILE A 82 -3.93 4.76 -3.32
C ILE A 82 -3.20 5.52 -4.42
N GLU A 83 -3.81 6.54 -4.99
CA GLU A 83 -3.16 7.37 -6.01
C GLU A 83 -1.95 8.15 -5.45
N GLY A 84 -2.00 8.56 -4.19
CA GLY A 84 -0.84 9.15 -3.51
C GLY A 84 0.32 8.17 -3.32
N ASP A 85 0.01 6.93 -2.96
CA ASP A 85 0.99 5.83 -2.82
C ASP A 85 1.58 5.44 -4.19
N LYS A 86 0.74 5.35 -5.23
CA LYS A 86 1.14 5.09 -6.62
C LYS A 86 2.12 6.14 -7.15
N ARG A 87 1.79 7.42 -6.98
CA ARG A 87 2.70 8.50 -7.41
C ARG A 87 4.04 8.43 -6.70
N ALA A 88 4.06 8.17 -5.40
CA ALA A 88 5.29 8.00 -4.66
C ALA A 88 6.10 6.80 -5.15
N ALA A 89 5.46 5.68 -5.49
CA ALA A 89 6.12 4.51 -6.07
C ALA A 89 6.76 4.82 -7.42
N ILE A 90 6.01 5.42 -8.34
CA ILE A 90 6.49 5.80 -9.69
C ILE A 90 7.68 6.78 -9.60
N GLU A 91 7.64 7.73 -8.67
CA GLU A 91 8.71 8.70 -8.48
C GLU A 91 9.99 8.04 -7.97
N ILE A 92 9.88 7.09 -7.03
CA ILE A 92 11.02 6.30 -6.56
C ILE A 92 11.59 5.45 -7.69
N GLU A 93 10.74 4.75 -8.43
CA GLU A 93 11.15 3.93 -9.57
C GLU A 93 11.90 4.75 -10.61
N SER A 94 11.34 5.88 -11.01
CA SER A 94 11.96 6.79 -11.97
C SER A 94 13.32 7.31 -11.47
N TYR A 95 13.40 7.66 -10.18
CA TYR A 95 14.62 8.11 -9.55
C TYR A 95 15.70 7.03 -9.54
N LEU A 96 15.33 5.79 -9.20
CA LEU A 96 16.24 4.65 -9.21
C LEU A 96 16.73 4.32 -10.60
N ILE A 97 15.85 4.32 -11.61
CA ILE A 97 16.22 4.08 -13.02
C ILE A 97 17.24 5.11 -13.50
N TYR A 98 17.02 6.38 -13.18
CA TYR A 98 17.87 7.46 -13.64
C TYR A 98 19.24 7.52 -12.94
N ASN A 99 19.26 7.38 -11.62
CA ASN A 99 20.47 7.56 -10.82
C ASN A 99 21.22 6.26 -10.52
N TYR A 100 20.53 5.12 -10.55
CA TYR A 100 21.08 3.80 -10.22
C TYR A 100 20.69 2.73 -11.24
N PRO A 101 20.98 2.93 -12.54
CA PRO A 101 20.59 1.98 -13.58
C PRO A 101 21.15 0.57 -13.37
N SER A 102 22.32 0.43 -12.73
CA SER A 102 22.92 -0.85 -12.37
C SER A 102 22.06 -1.66 -11.40
N PHE A 103 21.27 -1.02 -10.57
CA PHE A 103 20.33 -1.70 -9.67
C PHE A 103 19.31 -2.53 -10.46
N PHE A 104 18.78 -2.00 -11.55
CA PHE A 104 17.84 -2.71 -12.42
C PHE A 104 18.53 -3.78 -13.28
N ASN A 105 19.69 -3.48 -13.82
CA ASN A 105 20.40 -4.39 -14.70
C ASN A 105 20.98 -5.61 -13.98
N ASN A 106 21.40 -5.46 -12.73
CA ASN A 106 22.07 -6.49 -11.95
C ASN A 106 21.21 -7.06 -10.81
N GLY A 107 20.28 -6.28 -10.28
CA GLY A 107 19.56 -6.61 -9.06
C GLY A 107 18.27 -7.39 -9.28
N LEU A 108 17.48 -7.04 -10.31
CA LEU A 108 16.19 -7.69 -10.54
C LEU A 108 16.30 -9.03 -11.29
N VAL A 109 17.42 -9.27 -11.98
CA VAL A 109 17.66 -10.47 -12.79
C VAL A 109 18.38 -11.57 -12.00
N THR A 110 19.02 -11.23 -10.90
CA THR A 110 19.71 -12.21 -10.06
C THR A 110 18.82 -12.63 -8.90
N ASN A 111 18.64 -13.93 -8.71
CA ASN A 111 18.01 -14.50 -7.49
C ASN A 111 18.88 -14.32 -6.22
N ASP A 112 19.89 -13.45 -6.27
CA ASP A 112 20.77 -13.16 -5.16
C ASP A 112 20.22 -12.03 -4.30
N ASN A 113 19.28 -12.38 -3.42
CA ASN A 113 18.64 -11.47 -2.49
C ASN A 113 19.63 -10.70 -1.61
N ILE A 114 20.74 -11.32 -1.25
CA ILE A 114 21.77 -10.70 -0.40
C ILE A 114 22.45 -9.55 -1.16
N LYS A 115 22.74 -9.75 -2.44
CA LYS A 115 23.35 -8.72 -3.28
C LYS A 115 22.44 -7.52 -3.49
N ILE A 116 21.15 -7.77 -3.75
CA ILE A 116 20.13 -6.73 -3.90
C ILE A 116 20.00 -5.91 -2.61
N LEU A 117 19.92 -6.57 -1.45
CA LEU A 117 19.83 -5.89 -0.17
C LEU A 117 21.07 -5.05 0.16
N LYS A 118 22.25 -5.57 -0.11
CA LYS A 118 23.50 -4.82 0.08
C LYS A 118 23.54 -3.57 -0.79
N GLU A 119 23.13 -3.69 -2.05
CA GLU A 119 23.09 -2.57 -2.98
C GLU A 119 22.05 -1.53 -2.57
N LEU A 120 20.81 -1.94 -2.25
CA LEU A 120 19.77 -1.05 -1.75
C LEU A 120 20.21 -0.31 -0.48
N ARG A 121 20.81 -1.04 0.45
CA ARG A 121 21.31 -0.44 1.69
C ARG A 121 22.41 0.59 1.44
N ARG A 122 23.34 0.29 0.55
CA ARG A 122 24.40 1.22 0.15
C ARG A 122 23.81 2.49 -0.45
N ILE A 123 22.89 2.36 -1.40
CA ILE A 123 22.22 3.49 -2.07
C ILE A 123 21.47 4.33 -1.03
N VAL A 124 20.64 3.71 -0.19
CA VAL A 124 19.85 4.43 0.82
C VAL A 124 20.72 5.10 1.87
N PHE A 125 21.90 4.54 2.19
CA PHE A 125 22.79 5.12 3.18
C PHE A 125 23.40 6.45 2.71
N ASP A 126 23.70 6.57 1.42
CA ASP A 126 24.46 7.67 0.84
C ASP A 126 23.57 8.72 0.12
N ASP A 127 22.28 8.46 -0.06
CA ASP A 127 21.39 9.28 -0.89
C ASP A 127 20.22 9.88 -0.08
N ASP A 128 20.39 11.12 0.34
CA ASP A 128 19.36 11.87 1.09
C ASP A 128 18.08 12.11 0.28
N THR A 129 18.18 12.22 -1.05
CA THR A 129 17.01 12.38 -1.93
C THR A 129 16.17 11.10 -1.95
N LEU A 130 16.83 9.96 -2.11
CA LEU A 130 16.14 8.67 -2.04
C LEU A 130 15.52 8.43 -0.67
N ILE A 131 16.22 8.79 0.41
CA ILE A 131 15.67 8.71 1.78
C ILE A 131 14.39 9.56 1.89
N ALA A 132 14.38 10.77 1.36
CA ALA A 132 13.19 11.63 1.40
C ALA A 132 12.01 11.04 0.62
N LEU A 133 12.28 10.46 -0.55
CA LEU A 133 11.28 9.77 -1.38
C LEU A 133 10.69 8.54 -0.66
N LEU A 134 11.54 7.71 -0.05
CA LEU A 134 11.12 6.54 0.73
C LEU A 134 10.31 6.91 1.96
N LYS A 135 10.69 7.96 2.68
CA LYS A 135 9.92 8.51 3.82
C LYS A 135 8.54 9.00 3.37
N ARG A 136 8.46 9.66 2.22
CA ARG A 136 7.19 10.08 1.64
C ARG A 136 6.29 8.88 1.30
N LYS A 137 6.85 7.84 0.67
CA LYS A 137 6.12 6.59 0.42
C LYS A 137 5.65 5.94 1.71
N GLN A 138 6.50 5.82 2.71
CA GLN A 138 6.15 5.31 4.04
C GLN A 138 4.96 6.04 4.65
N LEU A 139 4.95 7.38 4.58
CA LEU A 139 3.84 8.20 5.07
C LEU A 139 2.53 7.90 4.30
N ARG A 140 2.61 7.79 2.96
CA ARG A 140 1.45 7.45 2.13
C ARG A 140 0.89 6.08 2.44
N MET A 141 1.76 5.09 2.64
CA MET A 141 1.35 3.75 3.05
C MET A 141 0.69 3.73 4.43
N LYS A 142 1.23 4.45 5.41
CA LYS A 142 0.61 4.58 6.75
C LYS A 142 -0.79 5.19 6.66
N SER A 143 -0.96 6.27 5.88
CA SER A 143 -2.25 6.91 5.65
C SER A 143 -3.24 5.95 4.98
N LYS A 144 -2.83 5.25 3.93
CA LYS A 144 -3.64 4.23 3.25
C LYS A 144 -4.09 3.12 4.20
N LEU A 145 -3.18 2.59 5.02
CA LEU A 145 -3.50 1.55 6.00
C LEU A 145 -4.48 2.02 7.06
N SER A 146 -4.37 3.26 7.53
CA SER A 146 -5.31 3.84 8.48
C SER A 146 -6.72 3.90 7.90
N VAL A 147 -6.86 4.41 6.68
CA VAL A 147 -8.16 4.48 5.99
C VAL A 147 -8.73 3.08 5.72
N PHE A 148 -7.88 2.13 5.35
CA PHE A 148 -8.31 0.76 5.12
C PHE A 148 -8.79 0.07 6.41
N ARG A 149 -8.14 0.31 7.54
CA ARG A 149 -8.61 -0.18 8.85
C ARG A 149 -9.98 0.38 9.21
N ASN A 150 -10.19 1.68 9.02
CA ASN A 150 -11.50 2.30 9.26
C ASN A 150 -12.59 1.67 8.37
N TYR A 151 -12.27 1.38 7.10
CA TYR A 151 -13.18 0.68 6.20
C TYR A 151 -13.54 -0.73 6.72
N LEU A 152 -12.58 -1.50 7.23
CA LEU A 152 -12.82 -2.82 7.80
C LEU A 152 -13.72 -2.73 9.05
N THR A 153 -13.45 -1.78 9.94
CA THR A 153 -14.27 -1.56 11.15
C THR A 153 -15.72 -1.22 10.79
N LEU A 154 -15.94 -0.39 9.77
CA LEU A 154 -17.30 -0.09 9.27
C LEU A 154 -18.01 -1.33 8.74
N ARG A 155 -17.31 -2.20 8.04
CA ARG A 155 -17.86 -3.48 7.57
C ARG A 155 -18.27 -4.40 8.71
N GLU A 156 -17.43 -4.51 9.72
CA GLU A 156 -17.69 -5.31 10.93
C GLU A 156 -18.93 -4.78 11.66
N SER A 157 -19.06 -3.47 11.83
CA SER A 157 -20.23 -2.83 12.45
C SER A 157 -21.55 -3.15 11.74
N ILE A 158 -21.54 -3.28 10.42
CA ILE A 158 -22.73 -3.71 9.67
C ILE A 158 -23.05 -5.18 9.96
N ALA A 159 -22.04 -6.05 9.90
CA ALA A 159 -22.25 -7.48 10.14
C ALA A 159 -22.84 -7.75 11.54
N GLU A 160 -22.42 -6.99 12.54
CA GLU A 160 -22.95 -7.07 13.91
C GLU A 160 -24.41 -6.58 14.03
N LYS A 161 -24.79 -5.56 13.25
CA LYS A 161 -26.18 -5.04 13.26
C LYS A 161 -27.16 -5.93 12.48
N TRP A 162 -26.64 -6.83 11.64
CA TRP A 162 -27.47 -7.71 10.82
C TRP A 162 -27.68 -9.12 11.43
N ASN A 163 -26.94 -9.46 12.45
CA ASN A 163 -27.13 -10.68 13.23
C ASN A 163 -27.98 -10.42 14.47
#